data_61cd368bfe85d159d37f82fc2eb8a1ba
#
_entry.id   61cd368bfe85d159d37f82fc2eb8a1ba
#
_cell.length_a   1.000
_cell.length_b   1.000
_cell.length_c   1.000
_cell.angle_alpha   90.00
_cell.angle_beta   90.00
_cell.angle_gamma   90.00
#
_symmetry.space_group_name_H-M   'P 1'
#
loop_
_entity.id
_entity.type
_entity.pdbx_description
1 polymer ?
#
loop_
_entity_poly.entity_id
_entity_poly.type
_entity_poly.pdbx_seq_one_letter_code
_entity_poly.pdbx_strand_id
1 'polypeptide(L)'
;MKRILAAFMLLVCMTGCAAQPQGYTADFFAMDTFMSITAYGENEQAAQDTAVQLEQRINALEPALSRTREDSDLYRLNHADGAVCEVSEDTYAAIEAAVQYAEWTGGAFDPTMAPLTDLWGINTDNAHIPAQAEIDAALAHVGYQNIELLGDNQVRLLNGAQLDLGGIGKGFATDAAAALLDGSASVLATLGGNIGAYGENPNRDSGNWVVGIADP
;
A
#
# COMPACT_ATOMS: atom_id res chain seq x y z
N MET A 1 -7.62 63.42 -15.10
CA MET A 1 -6.63 62.74 -14.27
C MET A 1 -7.25 61.98 -13.07
N LYS A 2 -8.08 62.59 -12.21
CA LYS A 2 -8.67 61.92 -11.04
C LYS A 2 -9.55 60.70 -11.36
N ARG A 3 -10.27 60.69 -12.51
CA ARG A 3 -11.13 59.57 -12.95
C ARG A 3 -10.31 58.37 -13.52
N ILE A 4 -9.17 58.63 -14.13
CA ILE A 4 -8.25 57.61 -14.65
C ILE A 4 -7.51 56.93 -13.52
N LEU A 5 -7.14 57.70 -12.47
CA LEU A 5 -6.49 57.14 -11.27
C LEU A 5 -7.44 56.24 -10.49
N ALA A 6 -8.74 56.58 -10.40
CA ALA A 6 -9.75 55.72 -9.74
C ALA A 6 -10.02 54.42 -10.52
N ALA A 7 -10.02 54.47 -11.86
CA ALA A 7 -10.16 53.26 -12.69
C ALA A 7 -8.94 52.33 -12.60
N PHE A 8 -7.73 52.89 -12.48
CA PHE A 8 -6.50 52.10 -12.30
C PHE A 8 -6.44 51.48 -10.92
N MET A 9 -6.92 52.17 -9.86
CA MET A 9 -6.99 51.65 -8.52
C MET A 9 -8.03 50.52 -8.34
N LEU A 10 -9.13 50.54 -9.11
CA LEU A 10 -10.13 49.49 -9.15
C LEU A 10 -9.60 48.22 -9.88
N LEU A 11 -8.72 48.39 -10.88
CA LEU A 11 -8.14 47.25 -11.63
C LEU A 11 -7.12 46.48 -10.79
N VAL A 12 -6.39 47.14 -9.87
CA VAL A 12 -5.40 46.53 -8.99
C VAL A 12 -6.06 45.72 -7.85
N CYS A 13 -7.31 46.00 -7.49
CA CYS A 13 -8.05 45.24 -6.49
C CYS A 13 -8.66 43.91 -7.03
N MET A 14 -8.54 43.67 -8.35
CA MET A 14 -9.04 42.43 -8.98
C MET A 14 -7.94 41.35 -9.16
N THR A 15 -6.73 41.55 -8.66
CA THR A 15 -5.80 40.43 -8.47
C THR A 15 -6.32 39.64 -7.29
N GLY A 16 -7.31 38.79 -7.57
CA GLY A 16 -7.87 37.88 -6.58
C GLY A 16 -6.74 37.06 -5.96
N CYS A 17 -6.77 36.93 -4.65
CA CYS A 17 -6.00 35.89 -3.98
C CYS A 17 -6.23 34.59 -4.75
N ALA A 18 -5.19 34.01 -5.31
CA ALA A 18 -5.26 32.64 -5.77
C ALA A 18 -5.78 31.82 -4.58
N ALA A 19 -6.93 31.19 -4.74
CA ALA A 19 -7.49 30.35 -3.70
C ALA A 19 -6.40 29.33 -3.35
N GLN A 20 -6.01 29.25 -2.08
CA GLN A 20 -5.09 28.21 -1.67
C GLN A 20 -5.75 26.86 -1.92
N PRO A 21 -5.02 25.88 -2.46
CA PRO A 21 -5.54 24.54 -2.65
C PRO A 21 -6.12 24.02 -1.34
N GLN A 22 -7.35 23.58 -1.36
CA GLN A 22 -7.99 23.03 -0.19
C GLN A 22 -7.65 21.54 -0.10
N GLY A 23 -7.13 21.14 1.05
CA GLY A 23 -6.79 19.75 1.34
C GLY A 23 -7.89 19.06 2.14
N TYR A 24 -8.01 17.77 1.93
CA TYR A 24 -8.82 16.87 2.75
C TYR A 24 -7.97 15.72 3.23
N THR A 25 -8.14 15.30 4.49
CA THR A 25 -7.44 14.16 5.07
C THR A 25 -8.45 13.11 5.50
N ALA A 26 -8.26 11.89 5.00
CA ALA A 26 -8.95 10.68 5.44
C ALA A 26 -8.01 9.88 6.34
N ASP A 27 -8.45 9.63 7.56
CA ASP A 27 -7.75 8.78 8.53
C ASP A 27 -8.56 7.49 8.75
N PHE A 28 -7.92 6.34 8.63
CA PHE A 28 -8.58 5.03 8.73
C PHE A 28 -7.63 3.95 9.23
N PHE A 29 -8.18 2.76 9.51
CA PHE A 29 -7.39 1.60 9.94
C PHE A 29 -7.60 0.47 8.92
N ALA A 30 -6.51 -0.04 8.36
CA ALA A 30 -6.50 -1.17 7.44
C ALA A 30 -5.17 -1.93 7.53
N MET A 31 -5.14 -3.20 7.15
CA MET A 31 -3.92 -4.03 7.13
C MET A 31 -3.16 -3.96 8.47
N ASP A 32 -3.90 -4.03 9.58
CA ASP A 32 -3.40 -3.99 10.97
C ASP A 32 -2.59 -2.73 11.32
N THR A 33 -2.86 -1.60 10.64
CA THR A 33 -2.15 -0.35 10.91
C THR A 33 -3.02 0.89 10.69
N PHE A 34 -2.63 1.99 11.33
CA PHE A 34 -3.22 3.29 11.08
C PHE A 34 -2.69 3.88 9.77
N MET A 35 -3.60 4.42 8.98
CA MET A 35 -3.33 5.02 7.68
C MET A 35 -3.92 6.41 7.58
N SER A 36 -3.29 7.28 6.79
CA SER A 36 -3.73 8.64 6.54
C SER A 36 -3.47 9.00 5.08
N ILE A 37 -4.47 9.57 4.44
CA ILE A 37 -4.36 10.09 3.06
C ILE A 37 -4.75 11.56 3.08
N THR A 38 -3.82 12.43 2.75
CA THR A 38 -4.08 13.86 2.53
C THR A 38 -4.06 14.13 1.03
N ALA A 39 -5.18 14.55 0.48
CA ALA A 39 -5.31 14.94 -0.91
C ALA A 39 -5.57 16.44 -1.05
N TYR A 40 -5.07 17.03 -2.14
CA TYR A 40 -5.33 18.40 -2.56
C TYR A 40 -5.86 18.36 -4.00
N GLY A 41 -6.95 19.08 -4.25
CA GLY A 41 -7.60 19.16 -5.56
C GLY A 41 -7.97 20.60 -5.93
N GLU A 42 -8.72 20.76 -7.02
CA GLU A 42 -9.22 22.06 -7.45
C GLU A 42 -10.11 22.75 -6.41
N ASN A 43 -10.78 21.94 -5.56
CA ASN A 43 -11.62 22.37 -4.45
C ASN A 43 -11.69 21.26 -3.39
N GLU A 44 -12.29 21.58 -2.22
CA GLU A 44 -12.41 20.65 -1.10
C GLU A 44 -13.14 19.35 -1.46
N GLN A 45 -14.19 19.43 -2.28
CA GLN A 45 -14.95 18.25 -2.69
C GLN A 45 -14.08 17.32 -3.56
N ALA A 46 -13.33 17.87 -4.51
CA ALA A 46 -12.42 17.08 -5.35
C ALA A 46 -11.31 16.41 -4.51
N ALA A 47 -10.77 17.13 -3.51
CA ALA A 47 -9.79 16.57 -2.59
C ALA A 47 -10.40 15.42 -1.75
N GLN A 48 -11.62 15.63 -1.25
CA GLN A 48 -12.35 14.60 -0.49
C GLN A 48 -12.64 13.37 -1.35
N ASP A 49 -13.16 13.56 -2.55
CA ASP A 49 -13.48 12.45 -3.48
C ASP A 49 -12.23 11.63 -3.79
N THR A 50 -11.10 12.29 -4.03
CA THR A 50 -9.81 11.62 -4.24
C THR A 50 -9.41 10.81 -3.01
N ALA A 51 -9.37 11.40 -1.82
CA ALA A 51 -8.96 10.71 -0.60
C ALA A 51 -9.83 9.48 -0.30
N VAL A 52 -11.16 9.63 -0.44
CA VAL A 52 -12.13 8.55 -0.23
C VAL A 52 -11.96 7.44 -1.27
N GLN A 53 -11.70 7.78 -2.53
CA GLN A 53 -11.46 6.78 -3.58
C GLN A 53 -10.22 5.95 -3.29
N LEU A 54 -9.13 6.59 -2.85
CA LEU A 54 -7.89 5.90 -2.49
C LEU A 54 -8.07 5.02 -1.25
N GLU A 55 -8.76 5.52 -0.21
CA GLU A 55 -9.13 4.75 0.97
C GLU A 55 -9.93 3.49 0.60
N GLN A 56 -10.96 3.63 -0.24
CA GLN A 56 -11.77 2.50 -0.71
C GLN A 56 -10.92 1.47 -1.46
N ARG A 57 -9.98 1.92 -2.29
CA ARG A 57 -9.07 1.03 -3.02
C ARG A 57 -8.19 0.24 -2.06
N ILE A 58 -7.60 0.88 -1.06
CA ILE A 58 -6.76 0.23 -0.05
C ILE A 58 -7.57 -0.78 0.77
N ASN A 59 -8.77 -0.39 1.22
CA ASN A 59 -9.65 -1.27 1.98
C ASN A 59 -10.09 -2.50 1.17
N ALA A 60 -10.22 -2.38 -0.15
CA ALA A 60 -10.58 -3.50 -1.03
C ALA A 60 -9.46 -4.54 -1.15
N LEU A 61 -8.20 -4.17 -0.90
CA LEU A 61 -7.06 -5.09 -0.96
C LEU A 61 -6.92 -5.96 0.29
N GLU A 62 -7.40 -5.49 1.45
CA GLU A 62 -7.23 -6.24 2.70
C GLU A 62 -7.88 -7.64 2.65
N PRO A 63 -9.13 -7.82 2.19
CA PRO A 63 -9.73 -9.15 2.05
C PRO A 63 -8.96 -10.06 1.08
N ALA A 64 -8.28 -9.50 0.08
CA ALA A 64 -7.53 -10.27 -0.91
C ALA A 64 -6.19 -10.76 -0.37
N LEU A 65 -5.47 -9.90 0.40
CA LEU A 65 -4.08 -10.11 0.79
C LEU A 65 -3.90 -10.61 2.23
N SER A 66 -4.96 -10.77 3.01
CA SER A 66 -4.87 -11.24 4.40
C SER A 66 -4.60 -12.74 4.45
N ARG A 67 -3.56 -13.16 5.17
CA ARG A 67 -3.27 -14.58 5.41
C ARG A 67 -4.06 -15.19 6.56
N THR A 68 -4.76 -14.36 7.36
CA THR A 68 -5.48 -14.78 8.56
C THR A 68 -7.01 -14.78 8.40
N ARG A 69 -7.54 -14.09 7.41
CA ARG A 69 -8.98 -14.07 7.12
C ARG A 69 -9.36 -15.28 6.28
N GLU A 70 -10.26 -16.13 6.77
CA GLU A 70 -10.69 -17.36 6.08
C GLU A 70 -11.36 -17.11 4.71
N ASP A 71 -11.95 -15.93 4.52
CA ASP A 71 -12.59 -15.51 3.28
C ASP A 71 -11.63 -14.90 2.25
N SER A 72 -10.34 -14.77 2.58
CA SER A 72 -9.34 -14.18 1.69
C SER A 72 -8.78 -15.18 0.67
N ASP A 73 -8.32 -14.65 -0.46
CA ASP A 73 -7.62 -15.42 -1.48
C ASP A 73 -6.34 -16.04 -0.94
N LEU A 74 -5.55 -15.25 -0.21
CA LEU A 74 -4.28 -15.67 0.33
C LEU A 74 -4.43 -16.79 1.37
N TYR A 75 -5.46 -16.69 2.22
CA TYR A 75 -5.77 -17.76 3.18
C TYR A 75 -6.13 -19.05 2.44
N ARG A 76 -7.03 -19.00 1.43
CA ARG A 76 -7.42 -20.17 0.64
C ARG A 76 -6.22 -20.81 -0.06
N LEU A 77 -5.34 -19.99 -0.64
CA LEU A 77 -4.13 -20.46 -1.31
C LEU A 77 -3.17 -21.15 -0.34
N ASN A 78 -2.96 -20.58 0.84
CA ASN A 78 -2.11 -21.15 1.89
C ASN A 78 -2.63 -22.49 2.44
N HIS A 79 -3.92 -22.77 2.31
CA HIS A 79 -4.57 -24.00 2.78
C HIS A 79 -4.98 -24.95 1.64
N ALA A 80 -4.44 -24.73 0.45
CA ALA A 80 -4.79 -25.52 -0.74
C ALA A 80 -3.99 -26.82 -0.88
N ASP A 81 -3.06 -27.12 0.02
CA ASP A 81 -2.24 -28.33 0.04
C ASP A 81 -1.59 -28.66 -1.33
N GLY A 82 -1.10 -27.65 -2.04
CA GLY A 82 -0.47 -27.81 -3.34
C GLY A 82 -1.45 -27.87 -4.54
N ALA A 83 -2.75 -27.74 -4.30
CA ALA A 83 -3.71 -27.59 -5.39
C ALA A 83 -3.58 -26.22 -6.08
N VAL A 84 -3.97 -26.17 -7.36
CA VAL A 84 -4.08 -24.90 -8.09
C VAL A 84 -5.27 -24.12 -7.55
N CYS A 85 -5.04 -22.85 -7.21
CA CYS A 85 -6.07 -21.91 -6.78
C CYS A 85 -6.20 -20.79 -7.79
N GLU A 86 -7.44 -20.47 -8.16
CA GLU A 86 -7.78 -19.21 -8.80
C GLU A 86 -7.94 -18.13 -7.73
N VAL A 87 -7.23 -17.02 -7.90
CA VAL A 87 -7.23 -15.86 -6.99
C VAL A 87 -7.72 -14.61 -7.73
N SER A 88 -8.01 -13.53 -7.02
CA SER A 88 -8.32 -12.26 -7.66
C SER A 88 -7.11 -11.71 -8.43
N GLU A 89 -7.36 -10.81 -9.38
CA GLU A 89 -6.32 -10.10 -10.13
C GLU A 89 -5.37 -9.36 -9.17
N ASP A 90 -5.91 -8.74 -8.13
CA ASP A 90 -5.11 -8.04 -7.10
C ASP A 90 -4.18 -8.99 -6.34
N THR A 91 -4.68 -10.14 -5.93
CA THR A 91 -3.87 -11.15 -5.24
C THR A 91 -2.80 -11.71 -6.16
N TYR A 92 -3.14 -12.01 -7.42
CA TYR A 92 -2.18 -12.48 -8.41
C TYR A 92 -1.07 -11.46 -8.64
N ALA A 93 -1.42 -10.19 -8.89
CA ALA A 93 -0.46 -9.11 -9.10
C ALA A 93 0.45 -8.87 -7.87
N ALA A 94 -0.10 -8.97 -6.66
CA ALA A 94 0.69 -8.85 -5.43
C ALA A 94 1.68 -10.00 -5.26
N ILE A 95 1.29 -11.23 -5.60
CA ILE A 95 2.18 -12.40 -5.56
C ILE A 95 3.25 -12.29 -6.65
N GLU A 96 2.88 -11.88 -7.87
CA GLU A 96 3.83 -11.65 -8.96
C GLU A 96 4.88 -10.60 -8.57
N ALA A 97 4.46 -9.46 -8.00
CA ALA A 97 5.37 -8.45 -7.48
C ALA A 97 6.28 -9.03 -6.38
N ALA A 98 5.73 -9.83 -5.45
CA ALA A 98 6.52 -10.45 -4.38
C ALA A 98 7.60 -11.41 -4.91
N VAL A 99 7.26 -12.24 -5.91
CA VAL A 99 8.24 -13.11 -6.60
C VAL A 99 9.32 -12.27 -7.28
N GLN A 100 8.94 -11.23 -7.99
CA GLN A 100 9.89 -10.32 -8.65
C GLN A 100 10.89 -9.69 -7.67
N TYR A 101 10.41 -9.20 -6.50
CA TYR A 101 11.29 -8.64 -5.45
C TYR A 101 12.16 -9.72 -4.81
N ALA A 102 11.65 -10.95 -4.63
CA ALA A 102 12.45 -12.06 -4.15
C ALA A 102 13.59 -12.39 -5.12
N GLU A 103 13.34 -12.39 -6.43
CA GLU A 103 14.37 -12.57 -7.46
C GLU A 103 15.40 -11.43 -7.44
N TRP A 104 14.98 -10.17 -7.44
CA TRP A 104 15.88 -9.01 -7.43
C TRP A 104 16.78 -8.96 -6.19
N THR A 105 16.29 -9.44 -5.07
CA THR A 105 17.06 -9.48 -3.81
C THR A 105 17.87 -10.77 -3.63
N GLY A 106 17.78 -11.72 -4.59
CA GLY A 106 18.43 -13.02 -4.47
C GLY A 106 17.92 -13.84 -3.29
N GLY A 107 16.63 -13.65 -2.92
CA GLY A 107 15.98 -14.33 -1.79
C GLY A 107 16.22 -13.66 -0.44
N ALA A 108 16.83 -12.46 -0.38
CA ALA A 108 16.92 -11.71 0.89
C ALA A 108 15.54 -11.21 1.36
N PHE A 109 14.63 -10.94 0.45
CA PHE A 109 13.19 -10.89 0.68
C PHE A 109 12.59 -12.19 0.14
N ASP A 110 11.75 -12.85 0.93
CA ASP A 110 11.05 -14.07 0.51
C ASP A 110 9.60 -14.02 1.03
N PRO A 111 8.59 -14.08 0.14
CA PRO A 111 7.20 -14.03 0.56
C PRO A 111 6.68 -15.33 1.17
N THR A 112 7.48 -16.41 1.20
CA THR A 112 7.07 -17.72 1.73
C THR A 112 7.39 -17.89 3.21
N MET A 113 7.54 -16.79 3.95
CA MET A 113 7.94 -16.80 5.36
C MET A 113 6.82 -17.15 6.35
N ALA A 114 5.57 -17.38 5.90
CA ALA A 114 4.45 -17.67 6.81
C ALA A 114 4.72 -18.82 7.79
N PRO A 115 5.35 -19.96 7.41
CA PRO A 115 5.65 -21.04 8.37
C PRO A 115 6.55 -20.59 9.52
N LEU A 116 7.49 -19.68 9.26
CA LEU A 116 8.35 -19.12 10.30
C LEU A 116 7.64 -18.04 11.11
N THR A 117 6.88 -17.15 10.47
CA THR A 117 6.06 -16.13 11.15
C THR A 117 5.13 -16.78 12.19
N ASP A 118 4.48 -17.87 11.81
CA ASP A 118 3.58 -18.62 12.69
C ASP A 118 4.33 -19.35 13.80
N LEU A 119 5.45 -20.00 13.48
CA LEU A 119 6.28 -20.68 14.46
C LEU A 119 6.78 -19.73 15.57
N TRP A 120 7.20 -18.51 15.22
CA TRP A 120 7.64 -17.51 16.18
C TRP A 120 6.48 -16.84 16.93
N GLY A 121 5.24 -17.05 16.48
CA GLY A 121 4.04 -16.40 17.03
C GLY A 121 4.06 -14.89 16.87
N ILE A 122 4.62 -14.38 15.77
CA ILE A 122 4.76 -12.94 15.52
C ILE A 122 3.38 -12.29 15.51
N ASN A 123 3.25 -11.18 16.27
CA ASN A 123 1.99 -10.44 16.46
C ASN A 123 0.89 -11.24 17.18
N THR A 124 1.24 -12.24 17.96
CA THR A 124 0.30 -13.01 18.78
C THR A 124 0.71 -12.98 20.27
N ASP A 125 -0.20 -13.37 21.16
CA ASP A 125 0.08 -13.52 22.59
C ASP A 125 1.01 -14.71 22.89
N ASN A 126 1.30 -15.55 21.89
CA ASN A 126 2.11 -16.75 22.01
C ASN A 126 3.54 -16.57 21.45
N ALA A 127 3.99 -15.33 21.28
CA ALA A 127 5.34 -15.06 20.78
C ALA A 127 6.41 -15.71 21.69
N HIS A 128 7.29 -16.51 21.08
CA HIS A 128 8.36 -17.23 21.78
C HIS A 128 9.57 -17.46 20.88
N ILE A 129 10.67 -17.91 21.45
CA ILE A 129 11.86 -18.34 20.69
C ILE A 129 11.73 -19.83 20.45
N PRO A 130 11.54 -20.30 19.20
CA PRO A 130 11.43 -21.72 18.88
C PRO A 130 12.75 -22.46 19.06
N ALA A 131 12.67 -23.79 19.21
CA ALA A 131 13.86 -24.63 19.18
C ALA A 131 14.47 -24.70 17.76
N GLN A 132 15.80 -24.89 17.67
CA GLN A 132 16.48 -24.90 16.37
C GLN A 132 15.90 -25.95 15.41
N ALA A 133 15.53 -27.15 15.91
CA ALA A 133 14.94 -28.17 15.08
C ALA A 133 13.58 -27.80 14.48
N GLU A 134 12.79 -26.99 15.19
CA GLU A 134 11.51 -26.47 14.70
C GLU A 134 11.75 -25.39 13.60
N ILE A 135 12.76 -24.53 13.81
CA ILE A 135 13.19 -23.55 12.81
C ILE A 135 13.66 -24.24 11.54
N ASP A 136 14.51 -25.26 11.66
CA ASP A 136 15.04 -26.03 10.53
C ASP A 136 13.92 -26.74 9.75
N ALA A 137 12.92 -27.27 10.47
CA ALA A 137 11.75 -27.90 9.85
C ALA A 137 10.88 -26.87 9.09
N ALA A 138 10.64 -25.68 9.66
CA ALA A 138 9.87 -24.63 8.99
C ALA A 138 10.62 -24.07 7.78
N LEU A 139 11.95 -23.89 7.87
CA LEU A 139 12.79 -23.43 6.76
C LEU A 139 12.75 -24.37 5.55
N ALA A 140 12.50 -25.66 5.73
CA ALA A 140 12.37 -26.59 4.61
C ALA A 140 11.20 -26.26 3.66
N HIS A 141 10.23 -25.48 4.12
CA HIS A 141 9.06 -25.02 3.35
C HIS A 141 9.24 -23.61 2.78
N VAL A 142 10.31 -22.89 3.15
CA VAL A 142 10.58 -21.52 2.69
C VAL A 142 11.38 -21.57 1.39
N GLY A 143 11.04 -20.69 0.47
CA GLY A 143 11.71 -20.49 -0.80
C GLY A 143 10.73 -20.03 -1.87
N TYR A 144 10.89 -18.81 -2.39
CA TYR A 144 10.01 -18.21 -3.40
C TYR A 144 9.90 -19.05 -4.69
N GLN A 145 10.89 -19.94 -4.95
CA GLN A 145 10.86 -20.90 -6.06
C GLN A 145 9.73 -21.94 -5.93
N ASN A 146 9.13 -22.08 -4.74
CA ASN A 146 7.97 -22.92 -4.50
C ASN A 146 6.65 -22.27 -4.95
N ILE A 147 6.67 -21.05 -5.48
CA ILE A 147 5.50 -20.33 -6.01
C ILE A 147 5.45 -20.56 -7.52
N GLU A 148 4.37 -21.13 -8.00
CA GLU A 148 4.11 -21.26 -9.44
C GLU A 148 2.98 -20.31 -9.86
N LEU A 149 3.32 -19.35 -10.71
CA LEU A 149 2.37 -18.48 -11.40
C LEU A 149 2.03 -19.13 -12.74
N LEU A 150 0.78 -19.62 -12.87
CA LEU A 150 0.36 -20.43 -14.02
C LEU A 150 -0.35 -19.61 -15.11
N GLY A 151 -0.49 -18.29 -14.90
CA GLY A 151 -1.32 -17.42 -15.75
C GLY A 151 -2.80 -17.47 -15.37
N ASP A 152 -3.63 -16.63 -16.01
CA ASP A 152 -5.08 -16.57 -15.79
C ASP A 152 -5.49 -16.54 -14.30
N ASN A 153 -4.73 -15.78 -13.49
CA ASN A 153 -4.91 -15.66 -12.04
C ASN A 153 -4.83 -16.99 -11.26
N GLN A 154 -4.14 -17.99 -11.80
CA GLN A 154 -3.95 -19.28 -11.17
C GLN A 154 -2.56 -19.35 -10.50
N VAL A 155 -2.55 -19.76 -9.24
CA VAL A 155 -1.35 -19.90 -8.42
C VAL A 155 -1.32 -21.27 -7.76
N ARG A 156 -0.14 -21.86 -7.62
CA ARG A 156 0.09 -23.08 -6.86
C ARG A 156 1.31 -22.91 -5.96
N LEU A 157 1.21 -23.42 -4.73
CA LEU A 157 2.31 -23.48 -3.78
C LEU A 157 2.82 -24.92 -3.68
N LEU A 158 4.12 -25.10 -3.81
CA LEU A 158 4.79 -26.39 -3.72
C LEU A 158 5.46 -26.59 -2.36
N ASN A 159 5.81 -27.81 -2.02
CA ASN A 159 6.60 -28.19 -0.84
C ASN A 159 6.04 -27.69 0.51
N GLY A 160 4.73 -27.45 0.61
CA GLY A 160 4.12 -26.93 1.83
C GLY A 160 4.45 -25.46 2.09
N ALA A 161 4.92 -24.72 1.09
CA ALA A 161 5.12 -23.27 1.20
C ALA A 161 3.81 -22.55 1.52
N GLN A 162 3.89 -21.49 2.31
CA GLN A 162 2.78 -20.62 2.66
C GLN A 162 3.24 -19.17 2.58
N LEU A 163 2.39 -18.31 2.04
CA LEU A 163 2.71 -16.91 1.77
C LEU A 163 2.37 -15.99 2.95
N ASP A 164 3.27 -15.06 3.21
CA ASP A 164 3.05 -13.88 4.02
C ASP A 164 3.45 -12.65 3.20
N LEU A 165 2.45 -11.87 2.80
CA LEU A 165 2.65 -10.66 1.99
C LEU A 165 2.81 -9.39 2.85
N GLY A 166 2.94 -9.52 4.18
CA GLY A 166 3.10 -8.37 5.10
C GLY A 166 4.30 -7.48 4.78
N GLY A 167 5.37 -8.05 4.23
CA GLY A 167 6.57 -7.31 3.83
C GLY A 167 6.41 -6.46 2.56
N ILE A 168 5.40 -6.73 1.71
CA ILE A 168 5.16 -6.01 0.46
C ILE A 168 3.79 -5.35 0.40
N GLY A 169 2.81 -5.84 1.15
CA GLY A 169 1.39 -5.48 1.01
C GLY A 169 1.11 -3.98 1.12
N LYS A 170 1.78 -3.25 2.01
CA LYS A 170 1.59 -1.80 2.15
C LYS A 170 2.16 -1.02 0.96
N GLY A 171 3.31 -1.43 0.45
CA GLY A 171 3.88 -0.87 -0.78
C GLY A 171 2.96 -1.10 -1.98
N PHE A 172 2.51 -2.34 -2.16
CA PHE A 172 1.56 -2.72 -3.20
C PHE A 172 0.25 -1.92 -3.10
N ALA A 173 -0.31 -1.76 -1.90
CA ALA A 173 -1.52 -0.96 -1.69
C ALA A 173 -1.31 0.52 -2.03
N THR A 174 -0.13 1.07 -1.73
CA THR A 174 0.24 2.45 -2.09
C THR A 174 0.28 2.62 -3.61
N ASP A 175 0.91 1.68 -4.33
CA ASP A 175 1.03 1.71 -5.79
C ASP A 175 -0.33 1.49 -6.47
N ALA A 176 -1.14 0.55 -5.96
CA ALA A 176 -2.48 0.29 -6.44
C ALA A 176 -3.44 1.48 -6.25
N ALA A 177 -3.28 2.24 -5.16
CA ALA A 177 -4.02 3.47 -4.94
C ALA A 177 -3.52 4.57 -5.89
N ALA A 178 -2.20 4.72 -6.04
CA ALA A 178 -1.60 5.71 -6.92
C ALA A 178 -1.99 5.53 -8.39
N ALA A 179 -2.22 4.30 -8.83
CA ALA A 179 -2.69 3.99 -10.19
C ALA A 179 -4.07 4.60 -10.52
N LEU A 180 -4.84 5.02 -9.51
CA LEU A 180 -6.12 5.73 -9.71
C LEU A 180 -5.94 7.23 -9.91
N LEU A 181 -4.74 7.77 -9.68
CA LEU A 181 -4.49 9.20 -9.82
C LEU A 181 -4.26 9.55 -11.31
N ASP A 182 -5.03 10.50 -11.79
CA ASP A 182 -4.93 11.02 -13.17
C ASP A 182 -3.98 12.22 -13.31
N GLY A 183 -3.31 12.60 -12.21
CA GLY A 183 -2.43 13.77 -12.15
C GLY A 183 -3.12 15.08 -11.83
N SER A 184 -4.44 15.09 -11.63
CA SER A 184 -5.20 16.31 -11.27
C SER A 184 -5.12 16.64 -9.78
N ALA A 185 -4.77 15.65 -8.93
CA ALA A 185 -4.65 15.80 -7.50
C ALA A 185 -3.21 15.61 -7.01
N SER A 186 -2.87 16.31 -5.93
CA SER A 186 -1.64 16.07 -5.16
C SER A 186 -1.97 15.29 -3.90
N VAL A 187 -1.21 14.25 -3.63
CA VAL A 187 -1.52 13.31 -2.54
C VAL A 187 -0.28 12.98 -1.71
N LEU A 188 -0.46 12.98 -0.39
CA LEU A 188 0.45 12.35 0.56
C LEU A 188 -0.30 11.21 1.25
N ALA A 189 0.14 9.98 1.02
CA ALA A 189 -0.40 8.79 1.65
C ALA A 189 0.60 8.21 2.64
N THR A 190 0.16 7.92 3.86
CA THR A 190 0.95 7.27 4.91
C THR A 190 0.25 5.98 5.32
N LEU A 191 0.86 4.85 5.03
CA LEU A 191 0.30 3.51 5.28
C LEU A 191 1.22 2.77 6.27
N GLY A 192 1.01 2.99 7.57
CA GLY A 192 1.77 2.31 8.62
C GLY A 192 3.29 2.52 8.53
N GLY A 193 3.75 3.71 8.14
CA GLY A 193 5.16 4.02 7.94
C GLY A 193 5.65 3.92 6.49
N ASN A 194 4.89 3.28 5.58
CA ASN A 194 5.11 3.42 4.15
C ASN A 194 4.52 4.74 3.66
N ILE A 195 5.26 5.51 2.87
CA ILE A 195 4.85 6.85 2.44
C ILE A 195 4.88 6.93 0.91
N GLY A 196 3.74 7.30 0.33
CA GLY A 196 3.58 7.68 -1.07
C GLY A 196 3.33 9.19 -1.19
N ALA A 197 4.06 9.86 -2.08
CA ALA A 197 3.90 11.28 -2.35
C ALA A 197 3.74 11.50 -3.85
N TYR A 198 2.63 12.08 -4.26
CA TYR A 198 2.24 12.24 -5.67
C TYR A 198 1.86 13.69 -5.95
N GLY A 199 2.26 14.19 -7.12
CA GLY A 199 2.08 15.59 -7.47
C GLY A 199 2.94 16.53 -6.61
N GLU A 200 2.70 17.83 -6.73
CA GLU A 200 3.42 18.87 -5.97
C GLU A 200 2.68 19.20 -4.67
N ASN A 201 3.44 19.51 -3.60
CA ASN A 201 2.84 20.00 -2.36
C ASN A 201 2.38 21.46 -2.55
N PRO A 202 1.07 21.73 -2.60
CA PRO A 202 0.56 23.07 -2.91
C PRO A 202 0.76 24.09 -1.76
N ASN A 203 1.14 23.64 -0.58
CA ASN A 203 1.40 24.49 0.58
C ASN A 203 2.88 24.93 0.69
N ARG A 204 3.69 24.64 -0.32
CA ARG A 204 5.11 25.00 -0.37
C ARG A 204 5.47 25.62 -1.71
N ASP A 205 6.17 26.72 -1.67
CA ASP A 205 6.64 27.42 -2.89
C ASP A 205 7.55 26.52 -3.76
N SER A 206 8.25 25.57 -3.14
CA SER A 206 9.11 24.61 -3.85
C SER A 206 8.34 23.47 -4.51
N GLY A 207 7.05 23.28 -4.21
CA GLY A 207 6.27 22.12 -4.61
C GLY A 207 6.70 20.78 -3.97
N ASN A 208 7.76 20.77 -3.18
CA ASN A 208 8.32 19.53 -2.64
C ASN A 208 7.57 19.06 -1.40
N TRP A 209 7.32 17.76 -1.34
CA TRP A 209 6.94 17.08 -0.10
C TRP A 209 8.15 16.94 0.81
N VAL A 210 7.92 17.08 2.11
CA VAL A 210 8.97 16.88 3.15
C VAL A 210 8.48 15.83 4.11
N VAL A 211 9.23 14.75 4.20
CA VAL A 211 8.94 13.59 5.05
C VAL A 211 10.05 13.48 6.08
N GLY A 212 9.68 13.31 7.35
CA GLY A 212 10.62 13.01 8.44
C GLY A 212 10.87 11.50 8.51
N ILE A 213 12.14 11.13 8.63
CA ILE A 213 12.55 9.77 8.97
C ILE A 213 12.96 9.80 10.43
N ALA A 214 12.33 8.95 11.27
CA ALA A 214 12.74 8.82 12.67
C ALA A 214 14.12 8.17 12.73
N ASP A 215 14.98 8.77 13.57
CA ASP A 215 16.27 8.15 13.89
C ASP A 215 16.02 7.00 14.87
N PRO A 216 16.49 5.76 14.61
CA PRO A 216 16.22 4.59 15.43
C PRO A 216 16.85 4.65 16.83
#